data_28b11cff59c531f0549a0ca68aa881c7
#
_entry.id   28b11cff59c531f0549a0ca68aa881c7
#
_cell.length_a   1.000
_cell.length_b   1.000
_cell.length_c   1.000
_cell.angle_alpha   90.00
_cell.angle_beta   90.00
_cell.angle_gamma   90.00
#
_symmetry.space_group_name_H-M   'P 1'
#
loop_
_entity.id
_entity.type
_entity.pdbx_description
1 polymer ?
#
loop_
_entity_poly.entity_id
_entity_poly.type
_entity_poly.pdbx_seq_one_letter_code
_entity_poly.pdbx_strand_id
1 'polypeptide(L)'
;MIAPKPLSKGSKIAIVATARFITESDIEYSVQYLRDNGFEPVYDERLFAVSGQFAGDDDFRANVLQSYLDSPDIDAILCARGGYGTVRIIDKLKFDKFINKPKWIIGYSDVTVFHAKMQSLGFESIHASMPINFRDNTDAALTSLINALTSQDLYYEIKNSPLNIQGEAEAEIVGGNISVLYSMLGSSIFPDTNGKILFLEDLDEYLYHIDRMMFAFERAGILDGIKGLIVGGLTKMHDNNIPFGKTAEEIILERVANKGIPVCFNFPAGHIDDNRAIILGRKIRLSIQNAQCIMYNV
;
A
#
# COMPACT_ATOMS: atom_id res chain seq x y z
N MET A 1 -8.60 -10.03 9.40
CA MET A 1 -7.32 -10.79 9.24
C MET A 1 -6.54 -10.80 10.54
N ILE A 2 -5.38 -11.50 10.59
CA ILE A 2 -4.51 -11.56 11.77
C ILE A 2 -3.56 -10.38 11.75
N ALA A 3 -3.57 -9.56 12.82
CA ALA A 3 -2.62 -8.47 13.00
C ALA A 3 -1.28 -9.01 13.54
N PRO A 4 -0.13 -8.65 12.96
CA PRO A 4 1.15 -8.82 13.65
C PRO A 4 1.17 -8.06 14.98
N LYS A 5 2.10 -8.41 15.87
CA LYS A 5 2.21 -7.73 17.15
C LYS A 5 2.51 -6.24 16.98
N PRO A 6 1.90 -5.36 17.80
CA PRO A 6 2.29 -3.96 17.85
C PRO A 6 3.77 -3.82 18.21
N LEU A 7 4.41 -2.83 17.62
CA LEU A 7 5.79 -2.50 17.96
C LEU A 7 5.87 -1.69 19.25
N SER A 8 6.96 -1.84 19.93
CA SER A 8 7.31 -1.10 21.16
C SER A 8 8.73 -0.53 21.04
N LYS A 9 9.13 0.26 22.02
CA LYS A 9 10.50 0.77 22.08
C LYS A 9 11.51 -0.38 22.04
N GLY A 10 12.50 -0.28 21.14
CA GLY A 10 13.52 -1.30 20.89
C GLY A 10 13.09 -2.37 19.87
N SER A 11 11.85 -2.33 19.34
CA SER A 11 11.46 -3.24 18.25
C SER A 11 12.31 -3.03 17.00
N LYS A 12 12.68 -4.14 16.35
CA LYS A 12 13.58 -4.16 15.21
C LYS A 12 12.82 -4.10 13.89
N ILE A 13 13.14 -3.09 13.09
CA ILE A 13 12.57 -2.86 11.75
C ILE A 13 13.65 -3.11 10.71
N ALA A 14 13.53 -4.21 9.95
CA ALA A 14 14.43 -4.48 8.82
C ALA A 14 14.08 -3.56 7.64
N ILE A 15 15.07 -2.86 7.08
CA ILE A 15 14.94 -2.08 5.85
C ILE A 15 15.46 -2.95 4.70
N VAL A 16 14.62 -3.18 3.68
CA VAL A 16 14.94 -4.07 2.56
C VAL A 16 14.58 -3.45 1.22
N ALA A 17 15.36 -3.72 0.18
CA ALA A 17 15.08 -3.30 -1.19
C ALA A 17 14.54 -4.50 -2.01
N THR A 18 13.24 -4.51 -2.26
CA THR A 18 12.56 -5.59 -3.00
C THR A 18 12.50 -5.36 -4.51
N ALA A 19 12.75 -4.13 -4.95
CA ALA A 19 12.60 -3.67 -6.32
C ALA A 19 13.86 -2.94 -6.81
N ARG A 20 13.78 -1.62 -6.99
CA ARG A 20 14.92 -0.80 -7.45
C ARG A 20 15.98 -0.66 -6.36
N PHE A 21 17.23 -0.40 -6.79
CA PHE A 21 18.34 -0.12 -5.87
C PHE A 21 18.11 1.20 -5.12
N ILE A 22 18.76 1.33 -3.98
CA ILE A 22 18.74 2.51 -3.12
C ILE A 22 20.16 2.80 -2.65
N THR A 23 20.44 4.04 -2.28
CA THR A 23 21.72 4.47 -1.73
C THR A 23 21.62 4.73 -0.23
N GLU A 24 22.75 4.81 0.45
CA GLU A 24 22.79 5.11 1.88
C GLU A 24 22.17 6.49 2.19
N SER A 25 22.46 7.49 1.36
CA SER A 25 21.90 8.84 1.51
C SER A 25 20.36 8.89 1.37
N ASP A 26 19.77 7.96 0.63
CA ASP A 26 18.31 7.89 0.46
C ASP A 26 17.58 7.43 1.74
N ILE A 27 18.26 6.67 2.60
CA ILE A 27 17.63 6.11 3.82
C ILE A 27 18.06 6.82 5.10
N GLU A 28 19.08 7.68 5.07
CA GLU A 28 19.67 8.31 6.27
C GLU A 28 18.61 8.99 7.14
N TYR A 29 17.75 9.80 6.51
CA TYR A 29 16.67 10.48 7.23
C TYR A 29 15.70 9.50 7.88
N SER A 30 15.28 8.46 7.17
CA SER A 30 14.34 7.47 7.69
C SER A 30 14.92 6.65 8.84
N VAL A 31 16.20 6.30 8.76
CA VAL A 31 16.92 5.60 9.82
C VAL A 31 16.94 6.44 11.09
N GLN A 32 17.25 7.75 10.97
CA GLN A 32 17.22 8.65 12.11
C GLN A 32 15.81 8.83 12.67
N TYR A 33 14.82 9.03 11.79
CA TYR A 33 13.41 9.18 12.20
C TYR A 33 12.91 7.96 13.00
N LEU A 34 13.23 6.74 12.55
CA LEU A 34 12.85 5.52 13.27
C LEU A 34 13.52 5.43 14.64
N ARG A 35 14.82 5.79 14.75
CA ARG A 35 15.55 5.83 16.02
C ARG A 35 14.95 6.84 16.99
N ASP A 36 14.59 8.04 16.51
CA ASP A 36 13.98 9.10 17.31
C ASP A 36 12.60 8.67 17.86
N ASN A 37 11.91 7.77 17.15
CA ASN A 37 10.66 7.15 17.59
C ASN A 37 10.88 5.87 18.43
N GLY A 38 12.12 5.55 18.77
CA GLY A 38 12.47 4.48 19.70
C GLY A 38 12.59 3.09 19.08
N PHE A 39 12.61 2.97 17.75
CA PHE A 39 12.82 1.70 17.04
C PHE A 39 14.30 1.47 16.72
N GLU A 40 14.65 0.21 16.44
CA GLU A 40 15.97 -0.20 15.99
C GLU A 40 15.91 -0.55 14.47
N PRO A 41 16.32 0.37 13.56
CA PRO A 41 16.44 0.05 12.15
C PRO A 41 17.59 -0.95 11.93
N VAL A 42 17.30 -2.03 11.21
CA VAL A 42 18.26 -3.12 10.91
C VAL A 42 18.44 -3.21 9.40
N TYR A 43 19.67 -3.05 8.93
CA TYR A 43 20.06 -3.26 7.53
C TYR A 43 21.56 -3.55 7.47
N ASP A 44 22.02 -4.06 6.36
CA ASP A 44 23.44 -4.28 6.06
C ASP A 44 23.77 -3.85 4.61
N GLU A 45 25.01 -4.03 4.19
CA GLU A 45 25.50 -3.63 2.88
C GLU A 45 24.74 -4.24 1.69
N ARG A 46 24.07 -5.37 1.89
CA ARG A 46 23.24 -6.03 0.88
C ARG A 46 22.06 -5.15 0.43
N LEU A 47 21.61 -4.21 1.26
CA LEU A 47 20.57 -3.24 0.91
C LEU A 47 20.94 -2.38 -0.30
N PHE A 48 22.24 -2.10 -0.49
CA PHE A 48 22.76 -1.18 -1.50
C PHE A 48 23.28 -1.90 -2.76
N ALA A 49 22.98 -3.18 -2.92
CA ALA A 49 23.37 -3.94 -4.11
C ALA A 49 22.72 -3.35 -5.38
N VAL A 50 23.43 -3.43 -6.50
CA VAL A 50 22.99 -2.89 -7.79
C VAL A 50 23.15 -3.93 -8.90
N SER A 51 22.07 -4.16 -9.66
CA SER A 51 22.06 -4.93 -10.89
C SER A 51 21.12 -4.28 -11.89
N GLY A 52 21.64 -3.44 -12.79
CA GLY A 52 20.81 -2.57 -13.64
C GLY A 52 19.98 -1.62 -12.78
N GLN A 53 18.66 -1.65 -12.94
CA GLN A 53 17.77 -0.83 -12.10
C GLN A 53 17.43 -1.45 -10.74
N PHE A 54 17.78 -2.72 -10.51
CA PHE A 54 17.36 -3.49 -9.34
C PHE A 54 18.41 -3.47 -8.21
N ALA A 55 17.94 -3.74 -7.00
CA ALA A 55 18.79 -3.94 -5.82
C ALA A 55 19.40 -5.37 -5.79
N GLY A 56 20.21 -5.70 -6.80
CA GLY A 56 20.68 -7.04 -7.07
C GLY A 56 19.74 -7.81 -8.00
N ASP A 57 20.13 -9.02 -8.41
CA ASP A 57 19.29 -9.89 -9.21
C ASP A 57 18.10 -10.46 -8.39
N ASP A 58 17.20 -11.20 -9.06
CA ASP A 58 15.98 -11.71 -8.42
C ASP A 58 16.28 -12.67 -7.27
N ASP A 59 17.28 -13.55 -7.44
CA ASP A 59 17.64 -14.53 -6.40
C ASP A 59 18.31 -13.84 -5.21
N PHE A 60 19.15 -12.85 -5.48
CA PHE A 60 19.77 -12.04 -4.42
C PHE A 60 18.71 -11.33 -3.58
N ARG A 61 17.78 -10.58 -4.20
CA ARG A 61 16.71 -9.86 -3.49
C ARG A 61 15.80 -10.80 -2.71
N ALA A 62 15.44 -11.94 -3.31
CA ALA A 62 14.64 -12.96 -2.65
C ALA A 62 15.36 -13.54 -1.42
N ASN A 63 16.64 -13.87 -1.53
CA ASN A 63 17.43 -14.43 -0.41
C ASN A 63 17.62 -13.41 0.72
N VAL A 64 17.90 -12.14 0.41
CA VAL A 64 18.02 -11.08 1.42
C VAL A 64 16.70 -10.92 2.18
N LEU A 65 15.58 -10.78 1.46
CA LEU A 65 14.28 -10.65 2.07
C LEU A 65 13.89 -11.89 2.88
N GLN A 66 14.15 -13.10 2.35
CA GLN A 66 13.88 -14.35 3.05
C GLN A 66 14.62 -14.42 4.38
N SER A 67 15.87 -13.94 4.44
CA SER A 67 16.64 -13.93 5.68
C SER A 67 15.96 -13.10 6.79
N TYR A 68 15.32 -11.98 6.44
CA TYR A 68 14.57 -11.14 7.38
C TYR A 68 13.16 -11.69 7.68
N LEU A 69 12.49 -12.28 6.69
CA LEU A 69 11.21 -12.99 6.90
C LEU A 69 11.36 -14.11 7.91
N ASP A 70 12.47 -14.83 7.83
CA ASP A 70 12.76 -16.00 8.68
C ASP A 70 13.33 -15.64 10.06
N SER A 71 13.89 -14.44 10.22
CA SER A 71 14.56 -14.04 11.44
C SER A 71 13.57 -13.88 12.61
N PRO A 72 13.78 -14.55 13.75
CA PRO A 72 12.93 -14.37 14.93
C PRO A 72 13.14 -13.02 15.64
N ASP A 73 14.22 -12.28 15.31
CA ASP A 73 14.59 -11.04 15.96
C ASP A 73 14.02 -9.79 15.28
N ILE A 74 13.41 -9.97 14.10
CA ILE A 74 12.80 -8.87 13.35
C ILE A 74 11.29 -8.80 13.64
N ASP A 75 10.80 -7.61 13.92
CA ASP A 75 9.38 -7.35 14.24
C ASP A 75 8.61 -6.76 13.07
N ALA A 76 9.30 -6.03 12.18
CA ALA A 76 8.72 -5.46 10.97
C ALA A 76 9.72 -5.43 9.80
N ILE A 77 9.20 -5.43 8.58
CA ILE A 77 9.95 -5.27 7.33
C ILE A 77 9.43 -4.02 6.62
N LEU A 78 10.29 -3.03 6.48
CA LEU A 78 10.04 -1.77 5.78
C LEU A 78 10.73 -1.82 4.42
N CYS A 79 9.95 -1.83 3.33
CA CYS A 79 10.49 -1.78 1.98
C CYS A 79 11.11 -0.41 1.72
N ALA A 80 12.37 -0.38 1.27
CA ALA A 80 13.15 0.85 1.15
C ALA A 80 12.62 1.79 0.06
N ARG A 81 12.16 1.21 -1.05
CA ARG A 81 11.51 1.88 -2.17
C ARG A 81 10.73 0.89 -3.04
N GLY A 82 9.82 1.44 -3.85
CA GLY A 82 9.11 0.70 -4.90
C GLY A 82 9.81 0.79 -6.27
N GLY A 83 9.00 0.91 -7.29
CA GLY A 83 9.38 0.95 -8.71
C GLY A 83 8.87 -0.28 -9.43
N TYR A 84 9.71 -1.27 -9.69
CA TYR A 84 9.33 -2.55 -10.30
C TYR A 84 10.29 -3.63 -9.84
N GLY A 85 9.77 -4.79 -9.45
CA GLY A 85 10.62 -5.94 -9.15
C GLY A 85 10.07 -6.89 -8.09
N THR A 86 9.16 -6.47 -7.21
CA THR A 86 8.60 -7.33 -6.15
C THR A 86 7.83 -8.52 -6.74
N VAL A 87 7.09 -8.33 -7.84
CA VAL A 87 6.38 -9.41 -8.54
C VAL A 87 7.30 -10.53 -9.05
N ARG A 88 8.59 -10.23 -9.33
CA ARG A 88 9.57 -11.20 -9.82
C ARG A 88 10.09 -12.14 -8.74
N ILE A 89 9.96 -11.74 -7.47
CA ILE A 89 10.53 -12.47 -6.33
C ILE A 89 9.49 -13.08 -5.41
N ILE A 90 8.23 -12.66 -5.48
CA ILE A 90 7.20 -13.07 -4.50
C ILE A 90 7.01 -14.59 -4.45
N ASP A 91 7.06 -15.27 -5.59
CA ASP A 91 6.88 -16.72 -5.70
C ASP A 91 8.12 -17.52 -5.31
N LYS A 92 9.29 -16.87 -5.14
CA LYS A 92 10.52 -17.49 -4.63
C LYS A 92 10.56 -17.56 -3.11
N LEU A 93 9.67 -16.83 -2.42
CA LEU A 93 9.67 -16.70 -0.96
C LEU A 93 8.85 -17.81 -0.29
N LYS A 94 9.34 -18.23 0.86
CA LYS A 94 8.66 -19.18 1.76
C LYS A 94 8.13 -18.44 2.98
N PHE A 95 6.91 -18.73 3.36
CA PHE A 95 6.21 -18.03 4.44
C PHE A 95 5.96 -18.92 5.68
N ASP A 96 6.46 -20.16 5.72
CA ASP A 96 6.21 -21.09 6.84
C ASP A 96 6.65 -20.51 8.19
N LYS A 97 7.83 -19.90 8.25
CA LYS A 97 8.31 -19.26 9.49
C LYS A 97 7.59 -17.96 9.78
N PHE A 98 7.26 -17.19 8.72
CA PHE A 98 6.48 -15.96 8.85
C PHE A 98 5.10 -16.23 9.47
N ILE A 99 4.40 -17.27 9.04
CA ILE A 99 3.08 -17.65 9.57
C ILE A 99 3.14 -17.92 11.08
N ASN A 100 4.22 -18.51 11.57
CA ASN A 100 4.40 -18.82 13.00
C ASN A 100 4.78 -17.55 13.82
N LYS A 101 5.46 -16.59 13.22
CA LYS A 101 5.82 -15.29 13.83
C LYS A 101 5.60 -14.18 12.81
N PRO A 102 4.34 -13.73 12.61
CA PRO A 102 4.03 -12.70 11.62
C PRO A 102 4.65 -11.35 12.01
N LYS A 103 5.08 -10.62 10.99
CA LYS A 103 5.72 -9.30 11.08
C LYS A 103 4.93 -8.32 10.24
N TRP A 104 5.00 -7.03 10.58
CA TRP A 104 4.48 -5.99 9.72
C TRP A 104 5.28 -5.92 8.41
N ILE A 105 4.59 -5.97 7.28
CA ILE A 105 5.14 -5.65 5.96
C ILE A 105 4.66 -4.24 5.61
N ILE A 106 5.61 -3.34 5.33
CA ILE A 106 5.34 -1.91 5.20
C ILE A 106 5.87 -1.40 3.86
N GLY A 107 5.07 -0.60 3.17
CA GLY A 107 5.42 0.07 1.93
C GLY A 107 4.19 0.37 1.09
N TYR A 108 4.39 0.85 -0.14
CA TYR A 108 3.32 1.13 -1.10
C TYR A 108 3.83 0.96 -2.54
N SER A 109 3.04 1.30 -3.57
CA SER A 109 3.48 1.17 -4.95
C SER A 109 3.69 -0.30 -5.34
N ASP A 110 4.86 -0.67 -5.85
CA ASP A 110 5.27 -2.05 -6.19
C ASP A 110 5.11 -3.05 -5.01
N VAL A 111 5.11 -2.54 -3.75
CA VAL A 111 4.87 -3.34 -2.54
C VAL A 111 3.43 -3.85 -2.45
N THR A 112 2.50 -3.34 -3.28
CA THR A 112 1.13 -3.88 -3.41
C THR A 112 1.13 -5.39 -3.67
N VAL A 113 2.14 -5.93 -4.36
CA VAL A 113 2.32 -7.39 -4.53
C VAL A 113 2.46 -8.09 -3.17
N PHE A 114 3.23 -7.50 -2.24
CA PHE A 114 3.36 -8.04 -0.88
C PHE A 114 2.08 -7.91 -0.08
N HIS A 115 1.38 -6.78 -0.18
CA HIS A 115 0.10 -6.61 0.48
C HIS A 115 -0.91 -7.67 0.02
N ALA A 116 -1.00 -7.91 -1.28
CA ALA A 116 -1.82 -8.99 -1.84
C ALA A 116 -1.43 -10.36 -1.28
N LYS A 117 -0.13 -10.66 -1.20
CA LYS A 117 0.37 -11.91 -0.62
C LYS A 117 0.03 -12.03 0.86
N MET A 118 0.19 -10.98 1.66
CA MET A 118 -0.19 -11.00 3.08
C MET A 118 -1.68 -11.28 3.26
N GLN A 119 -2.52 -10.64 2.46
CA GLN A 119 -3.97 -10.87 2.48
C GLN A 119 -4.33 -12.32 2.10
N SER A 120 -3.67 -12.89 1.08
CA SER A 120 -3.88 -14.30 0.70
C SER A 120 -3.46 -15.29 1.81
N LEU A 121 -2.55 -14.89 2.69
CA LEU A 121 -2.13 -15.65 3.86
C LEU A 121 -2.97 -15.34 5.12
N GLY A 122 -3.90 -14.38 5.05
CA GLY A 122 -4.77 -14.00 6.17
C GLY A 122 -4.16 -13.00 7.15
N PHE A 123 -3.11 -12.27 6.76
CA PHE A 123 -2.42 -11.30 7.61
C PHE A 123 -2.66 -9.85 7.17
N GLU A 124 -2.65 -8.94 8.15
CA GLU A 124 -2.63 -7.51 7.90
C GLU A 124 -1.24 -7.03 7.47
N SER A 125 -1.20 -5.92 6.72
CA SER A 125 0.02 -5.23 6.29
C SER A 125 -0.22 -3.73 6.24
N ILE A 126 0.84 -2.91 6.14
CA ILE A 126 0.70 -1.45 6.21
C ILE A 126 1.11 -0.82 4.87
N HIS A 127 0.13 -0.26 4.16
CA HIS A 127 0.36 0.67 3.06
C HIS A 127 0.77 2.02 3.67
N ALA A 128 2.01 2.44 3.47
CA ALA A 128 2.56 3.67 4.02
C ALA A 128 3.84 4.10 3.31
N SER A 129 4.33 5.28 3.65
CA SER A 129 5.59 5.85 3.17
C SER A 129 6.77 4.89 3.30
N MET A 130 7.69 4.95 2.36
CA MET A 130 8.93 4.17 2.32
C MET A 130 10.14 5.07 2.59
N PRO A 131 11.27 4.54 3.06
CA PRO A 131 12.48 5.29 3.38
C PRO A 131 12.88 6.36 2.35
N ILE A 132 12.81 6.05 1.07
CA ILE A 132 13.12 6.97 -0.04
C ILE A 132 12.30 8.28 0.00
N ASN A 133 11.12 8.26 0.61
CA ASN A 133 10.17 9.38 0.61
C ASN A 133 10.09 10.10 1.97
N PHE A 134 10.64 9.55 3.06
CA PHE A 134 10.43 10.10 4.41
C PHE A 134 10.77 11.58 4.52
N ARG A 135 11.81 12.04 3.82
CA ARG A 135 12.24 13.46 3.86
C ARG A 135 11.20 14.39 3.25
N ASP A 136 10.49 13.94 2.23
CA ASP A 136 9.52 14.74 1.46
C ASP A 136 8.09 14.56 1.98
N ASN A 137 7.86 13.54 2.82
CA ASN A 137 6.53 13.28 3.38
C ASN A 137 6.17 14.28 4.48
N THR A 138 4.86 14.51 4.64
CA THR A 138 4.33 15.35 5.72
C THR A 138 4.50 14.68 7.09
N ASP A 139 4.54 15.49 8.16
CA ASP A 139 4.55 14.99 9.54
C ASP A 139 3.31 14.11 9.82
N ALA A 140 2.15 14.43 9.23
CA ALA A 140 0.94 13.65 9.37
C ALA A 140 1.09 12.24 8.76
N ALA A 141 1.73 12.13 7.59
CA ALA A 141 2.02 10.86 6.96
C ALA A 141 2.94 10.00 7.83
N LEU A 142 4.07 10.56 8.29
CA LEU A 142 5.04 9.83 9.10
C LEU A 142 4.48 9.48 10.49
N THR A 143 3.75 10.39 11.13
CA THR A 143 3.08 10.12 12.42
C THR A 143 2.06 8.98 12.27
N SER A 144 1.30 8.96 11.17
CA SER A 144 0.32 7.89 10.93
C SER A 144 0.98 6.50 10.81
N LEU A 145 2.19 6.43 10.22
CA LEU A 145 2.96 5.19 10.18
C LEU A 145 3.35 4.72 11.59
N ILE A 146 3.85 5.63 12.43
CA ILE A 146 4.20 5.29 13.83
C ILE A 146 2.95 4.80 14.59
N ASN A 147 1.83 5.50 14.44
CA ASN A 147 0.56 5.12 15.07
C ASN A 147 0.10 3.73 14.61
N ALA A 148 0.18 3.43 13.30
CA ALA A 148 -0.16 2.11 12.76
C ALA A 148 0.72 1.00 13.35
N LEU A 149 2.03 1.25 13.49
CA LEU A 149 2.99 0.29 14.04
C LEU A 149 2.79 0.04 15.54
N THR A 150 2.34 1.04 16.30
CA THR A 150 2.17 0.98 17.76
C THR A 150 0.73 0.69 18.19
N SER A 151 -0.15 0.32 17.25
CA SER A 151 -1.59 0.06 17.48
C SER A 151 -2.34 1.24 18.11
N GLN A 152 -1.95 2.45 17.78
CA GLN A 152 -2.78 3.61 18.06
C GLN A 152 -3.91 3.70 17.03
N ASP A 153 -5.01 4.32 17.42
CA ASP A 153 -6.15 4.48 16.52
C ASP A 153 -5.78 5.35 15.32
N LEU A 154 -6.10 4.85 14.14
CA LEU A 154 -6.04 5.63 12.91
C LEU A 154 -7.42 6.24 12.68
N TYR A 155 -7.49 7.55 12.76
CA TYR A 155 -8.68 8.34 12.47
C TYR A 155 -8.34 9.41 11.45
N TYR A 156 -9.05 9.40 10.33
CA TYR A 156 -8.83 10.34 9.24
C TYR A 156 -10.13 11.09 8.93
N GLU A 157 -10.09 12.40 9.06
CA GLU A 157 -11.09 13.31 8.54
C GLU A 157 -10.54 13.97 7.29
N ILE A 158 -11.26 13.83 6.18
CA ILE A 158 -10.80 14.20 4.87
C ILE A 158 -11.76 15.21 4.27
N LYS A 159 -11.19 16.23 3.63
CA LYS A 159 -12.00 17.21 2.89
C LYS A 159 -12.80 16.51 1.81
N ASN A 160 -14.09 16.77 1.78
CA ASN A 160 -14.98 16.17 0.79
C ASN A 160 -14.63 16.59 -0.64
N SER A 161 -14.67 15.62 -1.56
CA SER A 161 -14.61 15.85 -3.00
C SER A 161 -16.02 15.95 -3.59
N PRO A 162 -16.27 16.77 -4.60
CA PRO A 162 -17.55 16.79 -5.30
C PRO A 162 -17.88 15.46 -6.02
N LEU A 163 -16.88 14.60 -6.22
CA LEU A 163 -17.04 13.27 -6.83
C LEU A 163 -17.38 12.18 -5.81
N ASN A 164 -17.38 12.49 -4.51
CA ASN A 164 -17.70 11.50 -3.48
C ASN A 164 -19.17 11.07 -3.57
N ILE A 165 -19.41 9.76 -3.36
CA ILE A 165 -20.75 9.19 -3.17
C ILE A 165 -20.99 8.99 -1.68
N GLN A 166 -22.07 9.60 -1.18
CA GLN A 166 -22.46 9.51 0.23
C GLN A 166 -22.86 8.08 0.61
N GLY A 167 -22.63 7.74 1.86
CA GLY A 167 -23.00 6.46 2.44
C GLY A 167 -22.06 6.05 3.56
N GLU A 168 -22.33 4.88 4.11
CA GLU A 168 -21.52 4.25 5.16
C GLU A 168 -21.18 2.83 4.78
N ALA A 169 -19.98 2.40 5.12
CA ALA A 169 -19.56 1.01 5.01
C ALA A 169 -18.64 0.63 6.18
N GLU A 170 -18.76 -0.62 6.62
CA GLU A 170 -17.88 -1.20 7.62
C GLU A 170 -17.44 -2.57 7.12
N ALA A 171 -16.16 -2.70 6.78
CA ALA A 171 -15.56 -3.92 6.25
C ALA A 171 -14.03 -3.88 6.35
N GLU A 172 -13.38 -5.01 6.07
CA GLU A 172 -11.93 -5.04 5.87
C GLU A 172 -11.55 -4.23 4.62
N ILE A 173 -10.45 -3.49 4.69
CA ILE A 173 -9.90 -2.73 3.56
C ILE A 173 -8.83 -3.54 2.84
N VAL A 174 -8.91 -3.62 1.52
CA VAL A 174 -7.97 -4.33 0.63
C VAL A 174 -7.65 -3.47 -0.58
N GLY A 175 -6.55 -3.73 -1.26
CA GLY A 175 -6.21 -2.98 -2.48
C GLY A 175 -4.79 -2.47 -2.50
N GLY A 176 -4.56 -1.32 -3.17
CA GLY A 176 -3.29 -0.67 -3.37
C GLY A 176 -3.16 0.01 -4.72
N ASN A 177 -1.97 -0.06 -5.33
CA ASN A 177 -1.70 0.53 -6.64
C ASN A 177 -2.45 -0.20 -7.76
N ILE A 178 -3.18 0.57 -8.61
CA ILE A 178 -4.07 0.03 -9.65
C ILE A 178 -3.29 -0.82 -10.67
N SER A 179 -2.20 -0.29 -11.21
CA SER A 179 -1.43 -0.98 -12.26
C SER A 179 -0.78 -2.26 -11.75
N VAL A 180 -0.34 -2.26 -10.49
CA VAL A 180 0.19 -3.46 -9.84
C VAL A 180 -0.91 -4.48 -9.59
N LEU A 181 -2.07 -4.09 -9.08
CA LEU A 181 -3.24 -4.97 -8.94
C LEU A 181 -3.66 -5.55 -10.30
N TYR A 182 -3.74 -4.71 -11.33
CA TYR A 182 -4.06 -5.15 -12.69
C TYR A 182 -3.10 -6.23 -13.19
N SER A 183 -1.81 -6.08 -12.91
CA SER A 183 -0.79 -7.07 -13.30
C SER A 183 -0.96 -8.44 -12.61
N MET A 184 -1.68 -8.50 -11.50
CA MET A 184 -1.92 -9.72 -10.73
C MET A 184 -3.30 -10.36 -11.00
N LEU A 185 -4.12 -9.79 -11.90
CA LEU A 185 -5.44 -10.35 -12.22
C LEU A 185 -5.33 -11.82 -12.64
N GLY A 186 -6.17 -12.66 -12.05
CA GLY A 186 -6.18 -14.11 -12.29
C GLY A 186 -5.11 -14.90 -11.54
N SER A 187 -4.22 -14.26 -10.78
CA SER A 187 -3.27 -14.94 -9.92
C SER A 187 -3.92 -15.37 -8.59
N SER A 188 -3.34 -16.38 -7.95
CA SER A 188 -3.81 -16.89 -6.65
C SER A 188 -3.59 -15.93 -5.47
N ILE A 189 -2.78 -14.88 -5.67
CA ILE A 189 -2.51 -13.87 -4.64
C ILE A 189 -3.36 -12.61 -4.82
N PHE A 190 -4.17 -12.51 -5.89
CA PHE A 190 -5.06 -11.37 -6.05
C PHE A 190 -6.02 -11.28 -4.86
N PRO A 191 -6.18 -10.10 -4.20
CA PRO A 191 -7.01 -10.00 -3.01
C PRO A 191 -8.49 -10.26 -3.32
N ASP A 192 -9.15 -11.05 -2.47
CA ASP A 192 -10.61 -11.16 -2.50
C ASP A 192 -11.23 -9.82 -2.10
N THR A 193 -11.99 -9.21 -3.00
CA THR A 193 -12.65 -7.92 -2.81
C THR A 193 -14.11 -8.02 -2.38
N ASN A 194 -14.70 -9.22 -2.43
CA ASN A 194 -16.10 -9.42 -2.10
C ASN A 194 -16.37 -9.11 -0.61
N GLY A 195 -17.36 -8.25 -0.35
CA GLY A 195 -17.71 -7.82 1.00
C GLY A 195 -16.71 -6.87 1.66
N LYS A 196 -15.73 -6.34 0.91
CA LYS A 196 -14.64 -5.49 1.43
C LYS A 196 -14.72 -4.06 0.93
N ILE A 197 -13.95 -3.16 1.54
CA ILE A 197 -13.71 -1.81 1.02
C ILE A 197 -12.46 -1.89 0.16
N LEU A 198 -12.57 -1.46 -1.11
CA LEU A 198 -11.44 -1.44 -2.04
C LEU A 198 -10.70 -0.10 -1.91
N PHE A 199 -9.39 -0.14 -1.78
CA PHE A 199 -8.50 1.01 -1.84
C PHE A 199 -7.72 1.00 -3.15
N LEU A 200 -7.69 2.13 -3.86
CA LEU A 200 -6.99 2.30 -5.13
C LEU A 200 -6.20 3.61 -5.13
N GLU A 201 -5.00 3.58 -5.68
CA GLU A 201 -4.16 4.75 -5.97
C GLU A 201 -3.28 4.46 -7.19
N ASP A 202 -2.75 5.46 -7.88
CA ASP A 202 -1.76 5.23 -8.95
C ASP A 202 -0.94 6.48 -9.26
N LEU A 203 0.12 6.29 -10.06
CA LEU A 203 1.08 7.31 -10.49
C LEU A 203 1.45 7.08 -11.95
N ASP A 204 1.57 8.21 -12.72
CA ASP A 204 2.27 8.25 -14.01
C ASP A 204 1.64 7.36 -15.11
N GLU A 205 0.31 7.20 -15.06
CA GLU A 205 -0.45 6.40 -16.02
C GLU A 205 -1.16 7.27 -17.06
N TYR A 206 -1.37 6.74 -18.26
CA TYR A 206 -2.26 7.35 -19.24
C TYR A 206 -3.73 7.15 -18.88
N LEU A 207 -4.57 8.16 -19.12
CA LEU A 207 -6.01 8.09 -18.82
C LEU A 207 -6.70 6.90 -19.51
N TYR A 208 -6.38 6.60 -20.78
CA TYR A 208 -6.91 5.43 -21.44
C TYR A 208 -6.45 4.10 -20.82
N HIS A 209 -5.29 4.11 -20.13
CA HIS A 209 -4.78 2.93 -19.43
C HIS A 209 -5.52 2.74 -18.11
N ILE A 210 -5.78 3.82 -17.36
CA ILE A 210 -6.68 3.76 -16.18
C ILE A 210 -8.06 3.20 -16.60
N ASP A 211 -8.64 3.70 -17.67
CA ASP A 211 -9.93 3.18 -18.17
C ASP A 211 -9.87 1.68 -18.50
N ARG A 212 -8.83 1.24 -19.21
CA ARG A 212 -8.61 -0.17 -19.53
C ARG A 212 -8.49 -1.06 -18.29
N MET A 213 -7.74 -0.61 -17.29
CA MET A 213 -7.55 -1.35 -16.03
C MET A 213 -8.87 -1.44 -15.26
N MET A 214 -9.64 -0.36 -15.20
CA MET A 214 -10.93 -0.35 -14.53
C MET A 214 -11.96 -1.24 -15.25
N PHE A 215 -11.98 -1.29 -16.59
CA PHE A 215 -12.77 -2.26 -17.35
C PHE A 215 -12.34 -3.70 -17.09
N ALA A 216 -11.04 -3.95 -16.94
CA ALA A 216 -10.56 -5.29 -16.62
C ALA A 216 -11.02 -5.72 -15.21
N PHE A 217 -10.98 -4.82 -14.22
CA PHE A 217 -11.50 -5.08 -12.87
C PHE A 217 -13.01 -5.36 -12.91
N GLU A 218 -13.79 -4.58 -13.65
CA GLU A 218 -15.22 -4.80 -13.81
C GLU A 218 -15.51 -6.18 -14.43
N ARG A 219 -14.86 -6.54 -15.55
CA ARG A 219 -15.03 -7.84 -16.23
C ARG A 219 -14.56 -9.04 -15.43
N ALA A 220 -13.56 -8.83 -14.56
CA ALA A 220 -13.06 -9.86 -13.65
C ALA A 220 -13.92 -9.99 -12.38
N GLY A 221 -15.00 -9.19 -12.23
CA GLY A 221 -15.86 -9.21 -11.04
C GLY A 221 -15.25 -8.56 -9.79
N ILE A 222 -14.11 -7.89 -9.92
CA ILE A 222 -13.39 -7.28 -8.78
C ILE A 222 -14.22 -6.17 -8.12
N LEU A 223 -15.02 -5.46 -8.91
CA LEU A 223 -15.90 -4.38 -8.45
C LEU A 223 -17.27 -4.88 -7.99
N ASP A 224 -17.54 -6.19 -8.11
CA ASP A 224 -18.80 -6.77 -7.69
C ASP A 224 -18.73 -7.13 -6.20
N GLY A 225 -19.75 -6.74 -5.46
CA GLY A 225 -19.85 -7.04 -4.03
C GLY A 225 -18.90 -6.26 -3.11
N ILE A 226 -18.10 -5.29 -3.61
CA ILE A 226 -17.39 -4.35 -2.72
C ILE A 226 -18.39 -3.54 -1.89
N LYS A 227 -18.02 -3.21 -0.67
CA LYS A 227 -18.87 -2.43 0.27
C LYS A 227 -18.61 -0.94 0.22
N GLY A 228 -17.49 -0.52 -0.34
CA GLY A 228 -17.09 0.86 -0.50
C GLY A 228 -15.82 0.97 -1.33
N LEU A 229 -15.52 2.16 -1.79
CA LEU A 229 -14.30 2.47 -2.53
C LEU A 229 -13.61 3.69 -1.91
N ILE A 230 -12.32 3.57 -1.69
CA ILE A 230 -11.43 4.67 -1.31
C ILE A 230 -10.41 4.87 -2.43
N VAL A 231 -10.34 6.09 -2.98
CA VAL A 231 -9.38 6.44 -4.02
C VAL A 231 -8.41 7.46 -3.44
N GLY A 232 -7.15 7.08 -3.39
CA GLY A 232 -6.03 7.90 -2.97
C GLY A 232 -5.50 8.81 -4.08
N GLY A 233 -4.21 9.12 -4.03
CA GLY A 233 -3.56 9.95 -5.03
C GLY A 233 -3.59 9.31 -6.42
N LEU A 234 -4.07 10.06 -7.41
CA LEU A 234 -3.95 9.76 -8.84
C LEU A 234 -3.07 10.86 -9.44
N THR A 235 -1.76 10.66 -9.40
CA THR A 235 -0.79 11.73 -9.63
C THR A 235 -0.05 11.58 -10.96
N LYS A 236 0.35 12.70 -11.57
CA LYS A 236 1.10 12.74 -12.83
C LYS A 236 0.43 11.92 -13.95
N MET A 237 -0.90 11.97 -14.01
CA MET A 237 -1.63 11.30 -15.09
C MET A 237 -1.35 11.96 -16.44
N HIS A 238 -1.22 11.14 -17.48
CA HIS A 238 -0.95 11.58 -18.84
C HIS A 238 -2.19 11.48 -19.72
N ASP A 239 -2.29 12.40 -20.69
CA ASP A 239 -3.29 12.32 -21.76
C ASP A 239 -2.61 12.28 -23.13
N ASN A 240 -3.35 11.91 -24.16
CA ASN A 240 -2.89 11.88 -25.53
C ASN A 240 -3.11 13.25 -26.21
N ASN A 241 -2.53 13.44 -27.40
CA ASN A 241 -2.75 14.64 -28.20
C ASN A 241 -4.23 14.92 -28.48
N ILE A 242 -5.03 13.86 -28.64
CA ILE A 242 -6.50 13.92 -28.63
C ILE A 242 -6.93 13.61 -27.21
N PRO A 243 -7.50 14.58 -26.47
CA PRO A 243 -7.86 14.39 -25.08
C PRO A 243 -8.84 13.23 -24.86
N PHE A 244 -8.65 12.47 -23.79
CA PHE A 244 -9.58 11.43 -23.36
C PHE A 244 -10.94 12.02 -22.94
N GLY A 245 -10.93 13.27 -22.46
CA GLY A 245 -12.14 14.02 -22.13
C GLY A 245 -12.68 13.79 -20.71
N LYS A 246 -11.96 13.06 -19.85
CA LYS A 246 -12.29 12.79 -18.45
C LYS A 246 -11.03 12.76 -17.62
N THR A 247 -11.15 13.04 -16.31
CA THR A 247 -10.07 12.82 -15.36
C THR A 247 -10.01 11.35 -14.93
N ALA A 248 -8.93 10.94 -14.29
CA ALA A 248 -8.77 9.58 -13.78
C ALA A 248 -9.86 9.24 -12.74
N GLU A 249 -10.21 10.22 -11.90
CA GLU A 249 -11.28 10.08 -10.90
C GLU A 249 -12.64 9.87 -11.54
N GLU A 250 -12.96 10.61 -12.60
CA GLU A 250 -14.21 10.46 -13.36
C GLU A 250 -14.30 9.10 -14.04
N ILE A 251 -13.18 8.59 -14.57
CA ILE A 251 -13.08 7.25 -15.17
C ILE A 251 -13.40 6.18 -14.13
N ILE A 252 -12.79 6.28 -12.94
CA ILE A 252 -13.04 5.34 -11.84
C ILE A 252 -14.48 5.43 -11.37
N LEU A 253 -15.00 6.65 -11.18
CA LEU A 253 -16.37 6.90 -10.72
C LEU A 253 -17.39 6.23 -11.63
N GLU A 254 -17.24 6.30 -12.95
CA GLU A 254 -18.16 5.68 -13.89
C GLU A 254 -18.34 4.16 -13.69
N ARG A 255 -17.32 3.46 -13.22
CA ARG A 255 -17.40 2.00 -13.00
C ARG A 255 -18.14 1.63 -11.70
N VAL A 256 -18.29 2.60 -10.77
CA VAL A 256 -18.88 2.33 -9.45
C VAL A 256 -20.11 3.17 -9.12
N ALA A 257 -20.42 4.21 -9.91
CA ALA A 257 -21.50 5.17 -9.61
C ALA A 257 -22.87 4.53 -9.34
N ASN A 258 -23.19 3.44 -10.01
CA ASN A 258 -24.48 2.74 -9.92
C ASN A 258 -24.48 1.55 -8.93
N LYS A 259 -23.40 1.36 -8.15
CA LYS A 259 -23.29 0.19 -7.26
C LYS A 259 -23.92 0.42 -5.87
N GLY A 260 -24.36 1.65 -5.55
CA GLY A 260 -25.01 1.96 -4.27
C GLY A 260 -24.08 1.88 -3.06
N ILE A 261 -22.82 2.14 -3.25
CA ILE A 261 -21.75 2.09 -2.22
C ILE A 261 -21.17 3.48 -1.96
N PRO A 262 -20.64 3.76 -0.76
CA PRO A 262 -19.88 4.97 -0.51
C PRO A 262 -18.57 4.98 -1.31
N VAL A 263 -18.23 6.14 -1.90
CA VAL A 263 -16.98 6.34 -2.65
C VAL A 263 -16.29 7.60 -2.14
N CYS A 264 -15.08 7.47 -1.65
CA CYS A 264 -14.23 8.57 -1.18
C CYS A 264 -13.08 8.82 -2.16
N PHE A 265 -12.98 10.01 -2.72
CA PHE A 265 -11.84 10.47 -3.51
C PHE A 265 -10.94 11.39 -2.68
N ASN A 266 -9.71 11.60 -3.16
CA ASN A 266 -8.68 12.41 -2.53
C ASN A 266 -8.31 11.95 -1.12
N PHE A 267 -8.39 10.65 -0.87
CA PHE A 267 -7.88 10.09 0.38
C PHE A 267 -6.36 10.32 0.46
N PRO A 268 -5.82 10.81 1.58
CA PRO A 268 -4.40 11.12 1.72
C PRO A 268 -3.56 9.83 1.85
N ALA A 269 -3.44 9.08 0.78
CA ALA A 269 -2.58 7.89 0.66
C ALA A 269 -2.17 7.65 -0.79
N GLY A 270 -1.04 7.01 -1.03
CA GLY A 270 -0.47 6.73 -2.34
C GLY A 270 0.71 7.64 -2.69
N HIS A 271 0.87 7.96 -3.98
CA HIS A 271 2.02 8.73 -4.49
C HIS A 271 1.85 10.26 -4.29
N ILE A 272 1.69 10.67 -3.06
CA ILE A 272 1.59 12.07 -2.61
C ILE A 272 2.42 12.26 -1.34
N ASP A 273 2.79 13.49 -1.02
CA ASP A 273 3.61 13.79 0.16
C ASP A 273 2.87 13.48 1.48
N ASP A 274 1.54 13.68 1.51
CA ASP A 274 0.68 13.28 2.64
C ASP A 274 0.21 11.81 2.50
N ASN A 275 1.16 10.87 2.38
CA ASN A 275 0.86 9.44 2.24
C ASN A 275 0.63 8.78 3.60
N ARG A 276 -0.57 8.94 4.15
CA ARG A 276 -0.95 8.41 5.46
C ARG A 276 -1.12 6.89 5.43
N ALA A 277 -0.80 6.26 6.55
CA ALA A 277 -0.82 4.80 6.68
C ALA A 277 -2.24 4.23 6.59
N ILE A 278 -2.38 3.13 5.86
CA ILE A 278 -3.59 2.29 5.83
C ILE A 278 -3.18 0.88 6.25
N ILE A 279 -3.85 0.32 7.25
CA ILE A 279 -3.65 -1.08 7.64
C ILE A 279 -4.56 -1.93 6.75
N LEU A 280 -3.99 -2.48 5.68
CA LEU A 280 -4.69 -3.37 4.76
C LEU A 280 -5.01 -4.70 5.44
N GLY A 281 -6.23 -5.19 5.24
CA GLY A 281 -6.78 -6.35 5.93
C GLY A 281 -7.52 -6.01 7.23
N ARG A 282 -7.37 -4.78 7.75
CA ARG A 282 -8.08 -4.33 8.94
C ARG A 282 -9.51 -3.92 8.64
N LYS A 283 -10.41 -4.19 9.59
CA LYS A 283 -11.77 -3.69 9.53
C LYS A 283 -11.78 -2.20 9.82
N ILE A 284 -12.40 -1.44 8.91
CA ILE A 284 -12.53 0.01 9.02
C ILE A 284 -14.00 0.41 8.88
N ARG A 285 -14.35 1.58 9.40
CA ARG A 285 -15.58 2.28 9.06
C ARG A 285 -15.28 3.46 8.16
N LEU A 286 -15.96 3.53 7.03
CA LEU A 286 -15.99 4.64 6.10
C LEU A 286 -17.36 5.31 6.18
N SER A 287 -17.41 6.61 6.47
CA SER A 287 -18.64 7.41 6.50
C SER A 287 -18.45 8.67 5.68
N ILE A 288 -19.33 8.88 4.71
CA ILE A 288 -19.32 10.06 3.83
C ILE A 288 -20.67 10.75 3.96
N GLN A 289 -20.70 11.85 4.71
CA GLN A 289 -21.91 12.60 5.01
C GLN A 289 -21.61 14.11 5.07
N ASN A 290 -22.56 14.95 4.64
CA ASN A 290 -22.55 16.40 4.86
C ASN A 290 -21.20 17.09 4.60
N ALA A 291 -20.55 16.80 3.49
CA ALA A 291 -19.24 17.35 3.09
C ALA A 291 -18.04 16.87 3.91
N GLN A 292 -18.19 15.82 4.74
CA GLN A 292 -17.07 15.17 5.44
C GLN A 292 -16.94 13.71 4.98
N CYS A 293 -15.70 13.26 4.85
CA CYS A 293 -15.35 11.87 4.69
C CYS A 293 -14.51 11.45 5.90
N ILE A 294 -14.97 10.45 6.64
CA ILE A 294 -14.30 9.95 7.84
C ILE A 294 -13.97 8.48 7.63
N MET A 295 -12.72 8.11 7.92
CA MET A 295 -12.28 6.72 7.98
C MET A 295 -11.57 6.45 9.32
N TYR A 296 -11.92 5.35 9.97
CA TYR A 296 -11.21 4.91 11.18
C TYR A 296 -11.23 3.38 11.33
N ASN A 297 -10.26 2.87 12.08
CA ASN A 297 -10.19 1.46 12.44
C ASN A 297 -11.28 1.08 13.44
N VAL A 298 -11.85 -0.13 13.28
CA VAL A 298 -12.89 -0.68 14.16
C VAL A 298 -12.34 -1.86 14.95
#